data_34840a3550bef845c2bcb0dd3fd05062
#
_entry.id   34840a3550bef845c2bcb0dd3fd05062
#
_cell.length_a   1.000
_cell.length_b   1.000
_cell.length_c   1.000
_cell.angle_alpha   90.00
_cell.angle_beta   90.00
_cell.angle_gamma   90.00
#
_symmetry.space_group_name_H-M   'P 1'
#
loop_
_entity.id
_entity.type
_entity.pdbx_description
1 polymer ?
#
loop_
_entity_poly.entity_id
_entity_poly.type
_entity_poly.pdbx_seq_one_letter_code
_entity_poly.pdbx_strand_id
1 'polypeptide(L)'
;GLPYFVGGVIEEEDALLLQTPASLHARFKLDVRIATEVTSIDPTAKKVTVKDWQKGEEYELSYDKLILSPGASPVVPPIPGIERALTLRTVEDVEKIANRVNAKPKTAVVIGGGFIGVEIAENLVHKGIPTTVVEAAPQVLAPLDPEMASLVAKEMALQGVELHLADGVSTIDSTTVTLTSGAVLPADLVILAIGVRPETTLAKMAGIEIGERGGMRVDENMRTSNPDIFAVGDAVEIKDFITGEWALIPLAGPANRQGRIAADVIAGRDS
;
A
#
# COMPACT_ATOMS: atom_id res chain seq x y z
N GLY A 1 -5.48 0.72 9.94
CA GLY A 1 -5.92 1.95 10.60
C GLY A 1 -6.49 3.01 9.68
N LEU A 2 -5.88 3.27 8.51
CA LEU A 2 -6.29 4.38 7.64
C LEU A 2 -7.77 4.34 7.21
N PRO A 3 -8.37 3.21 6.76
CA PRO A 3 -9.78 3.16 6.42
C PRO A 3 -10.70 3.48 7.59
N TYR A 4 -10.33 3.09 8.80
CA TYR A 4 -11.12 3.32 10.02
C TYR A 4 -11.12 4.80 10.48
N PHE A 5 -10.11 5.57 10.10
CA PHE A 5 -10.14 7.02 10.25
C PHE A 5 -11.18 7.65 9.31
N VAL A 6 -11.27 7.20 8.07
CA VAL A 6 -12.32 7.61 7.12
C VAL A 6 -13.71 7.34 7.70
N GLY A 7 -13.91 6.18 8.33
CA GLY A 7 -15.16 5.78 9.00
C GLY A 7 -15.44 6.54 10.30
N GLY A 8 -14.46 7.26 10.85
CA GLY A 8 -14.58 7.94 12.16
C GLY A 8 -14.53 6.97 13.35
N VAL A 9 -14.10 5.74 13.15
CA VAL A 9 -13.79 4.79 14.24
C VAL A 9 -12.52 5.23 14.96
N ILE A 10 -11.54 5.74 14.21
CA ILE A 10 -10.42 6.51 14.74
C ILE A 10 -10.78 7.98 14.56
N GLU A 11 -10.94 8.70 15.65
CA GLU A 11 -11.44 10.08 15.63
C GLU A 11 -10.31 11.09 15.48
N GLU A 12 -9.16 10.83 16.12
CA GLU A 12 -8.03 11.75 16.16
C GLU A 12 -6.95 11.36 15.16
N GLU A 13 -6.52 12.31 14.34
CA GLU A 13 -5.45 12.11 13.34
C GLU A 13 -4.13 11.69 13.99
N ASP A 14 -3.79 12.27 15.15
CA ASP A 14 -2.59 11.92 15.91
C ASP A 14 -2.54 10.43 16.30
N ALA A 15 -3.70 9.77 16.40
CA ALA A 15 -3.78 8.32 16.65
C ALA A 15 -3.33 7.46 15.46
N LEU A 16 -3.22 8.04 14.26
CA LEU A 16 -2.63 7.37 13.09
C LEU A 16 -1.09 7.33 13.19
N LEU A 17 -0.49 8.26 13.90
CA LEU A 17 0.96 8.39 14.06
C LEU A 17 1.43 7.71 15.34
N LEU A 18 1.61 6.39 15.30
CA LEU A 18 2.01 5.59 16.48
C LEU A 18 3.37 5.98 17.06
N GLN A 19 4.26 6.53 16.25
CA GLN A 19 5.60 6.98 16.63
C GLN A 19 5.95 8.29 15.93
N THR A 20 6.71 9.13 16.62
CA THR A 20 7.27 10.36 16.07
C THR A 20 8.79 10.26 15.99
N PRO A 21 9.49 11.08 15.17
CA PRO A 21 10.94 11.16 15.17
C PRO A 21 11.52 11.37 16.58
N ALA A 22 10.90 12.25 17.37
CA ALA A 22 11.31 12.53 18.74
C ALA A 22 11.18 11.31 19.66
N SER A 23 10.07 10.57 19.59
CA SER A 23 9.85 9.37 20.40
C SER A 23 10.80 8.24 20.03
N LEU A 24 11.08 8.05 18.72
CA LEU A 24 12.04 7.07 18.22
C LEU A 24 13.47 7.42 18.66
N HIS A 25 13.84 8.69 18.60
CA HIS A 25 15.15 9.13 19.10
C HIS A 25 15.27 8.96 20.62
N ALA A 26 14.26 9.36 21.38
CA ALA A 26 14.28 9.24 22.84
C ALA A 26 14.42 7.77 23.29
N ARG A 27 13.67 6.86 22.67
CA ARG A 27 13.63 5.45 23.07
C ARG A 27 14.76 4.62 22.50
N PHE A 28 15.12 4.82 21.22
CA PHE A 28 16.02 3.93 20.49
C PHE A 28 17.28 4.63 19.97
N LYS A 29 17.41 5.95 20.16
CA LYS A 29 18.51 6.77 19.64
C LYS A 29 18.62 6.74 18.12
N LEU A 30 17.50 6.51 17.43
CA LEU A 30 17.46 6.55 15.97
C LEU A 30 17.55 8.00 15.48
N ASP A 31 18.34 8.23 14.41
CA ASP A 31 18.36 9.48 13.63
C ASP A 31 17.29 9.34 12.52
N VAL A 32 16.11 9.89 12.77
CA VAL A 32 14.99 9.85 11.84
C VAL A 32 14.89 11.18 11.12
N ARG A 33 15.09 11.15 9.80
CA ARG A 33 15.07 12.32 8.92
C ARG A 33 13.79 12.31 8.10
N ILE A 34 12.89 13.22 8.43
CA ILE A 34 11.64 13.45 7.68
C ILE A 34 11.88 14.43 6.54
N ALA A 35 10.97 14.49 5.56
CA ALA A 35 11.10 15.30 4.36
C ALA A 35 12.46 15.13 3.66
N THR A 36 13.01 13.92 3.75
CA THR A 36 14.34 13.56 3.29
C THR A 36 14.24 12.32 2.40
N GLU A 37 14.71 12.44 1.17
CA GLU A 37 14.58 11.39 0.14
C GLU A 37 15.97 10.83 -0.24
N VAL A 38 16.09 9.51 -0.30
CA VAL A 38 17.23 8.86 -0.94
C VAL A 38 16.98 8.86 -2.45
N THR A 39 17.83 9.54 -3.20
CA THR A 39 17.70 9.71 -4.64
C THR A 39 18.56 8.72 -5.45
N SER A 40 19.64 8.21 -4.86
CA SER A 40 20.47 7.17 -5.48
C SER A 40 21.21 6.32 -4.44
N ILE A 41 21.65 5.14 -4.88
CA ILE A 41 22.47 4.21 -4.09
C ILE A 41 23.68 3.83 -4.94
N ASP A 42 24.88 4.02 -4.38
CA ASP A 42 26.12 3.45 -4.92
C ASP A 42 26.54 2.26 -4.04
N PRO A 43 26.26 1.01 -4.49
CA PRO A 43 26.57 -0.17 -3.71
C PRO A 43 28.07 -0.47 -3.64
N THR A 44 28.88 0.05 -4.58
CA THR A 44 30.34 -0.13 -4.61
C THR A 44 31.03 0.77 -3.60
N ALA A 45 30.65 2.06 -3.58
CA ALA A 45 31.15 3.02 -2.61
C ALA A 45 30.48 2.89 -1.23
N LYS A 46 29.41 2.10 -1.11
CA LYS A 46 28.54 1.99 0.07
C LYS A 46 28.03 3.36 0.54
N LYS A 47 27.46 4.10 -0.40
CA LYS A 47 26.90 5.42 -0.17
C LYS A 47 25.49 5.54 -0.72
N VAL A 48 24.71 6.40 -0.09
CA VAL A 48 23.43 6.89 -0.61
C VAL A 48 23.49 8.39 -0.79
N THR A 49 22.89 8.88 -1.88
CA THR A 49 22.66 10.31 -2.08
C THR A 49 21.30 10.66 -1.50
N VAL A 50 21.26 11.73 -0.73
CA VAL A 50 20.11 12.14 0.05
C VAL A 50 19.77 13.58 -0.25
N LYS A 51 18.49 13.87 -0.50
CA LYS A 51 17.94 15.21 -0.72
C LYS A 51 17.07 15.61 0.46
N ASP A 52 17.44 16.66 1.14
CA ASP A 52 16.64 17.32 2.17
C ASP A 52 15.73 18.36 1.50
N TRP A 53 14.44 18.05 1.43
CA TRP A 53 13.45 18.92 0.77
C TRP A 53 13.14 20.19 1.55
N GLN A 54 13.38 20.21 2.87
CA GLN A 54 13.15 21.40 3.68
C GLN A 54 14.27 22.43 3.48
N LYS A 55 15.52 21.95 3.36
CA LYS A 55 16.67 22.81 3.17
C LYS A 55 17.05 23.03 1.71
N GLY A 56 16.57 22.15 0.82
CA GLY A 56 16.95 22.15 -0.60
C GLY A 56 18.39 21.67 -0.82
N GLU A 57 18.99 20.96 0.15
CA GLU A 57 20.36 20.47 0.11
C GLU A 57 20.41 19.01 -0.35
N GLU A 58 21.50 18.66 -1.03
CA GLU A 58 21.82 17.28 -1.39
C GLU A 58 23.17 16.91 -0.77
N TYR A 59 23.25 15.72 -0.18
CA TYR A 59 24.46 15.23 0.49
C TYR A 59 24.54 13.70 0.42
N GLU A 60 25.74 13.17 0.70
CA GLU A 60 25.96 11.72 0.76
C GLU A 60 26.03 11.21 2.19
N LEU A 61 25.55 9.98 2.39
CA LEU A 61 25.73 9.20 3.61
C LEU A 61 26.37 7.86 3.26
N SER A 62 27.39 7.48 4.01
CA SER A 62 27.96 6.12 3.95
C SER A 62 27.20 5.16 4.83
N TYR A 63 27.24 3.88 4.49
CA TYR A 63 26.64 2.80 5.28
C TYR A 63 27.56 1.57 5.33
N ASP A 64 27.49 0.81 6.41
CA ASP A 64 28.04 -0.54 6.49
C ASP A 64 27.03 -1.57 6.00
N LYS A 65 25.79 -1.41 6.41
CA LYS A 65 24.63 -2.19 5.96
C LYS A 65 23.47 -1.25 5.64
N LEU A 66 22.72 -1.57 4.59
CA LEU A 66 21.58 -0.80 4.12
C LEU A 66 20.33 -1.67 4.16
N ILE A 67 19.22 -1.16 4.70
CA ILE A 67 17.92 -1.80 4.63
C ILE A 67 17.01 -0.96 3.72
N LEU A 68 16.47 -1.57 2.68
CA LEU A 68 15.49 -0.97 1.77
C LEU A 68 14.08 -1.36 2.23
N SER A 69 13.28 -0.37 2.63
CA SER A 69 11.88 -0.57 3.01
C SER A 69 10.94 0.46 2.36
N PRO A 70 10.99 0.63 1.02
CA PRO A 70 10.25 1.70 0.34
C PRO A 70 8.74 1.43 0.23
N GLY A 71 8.31 0.20 0.56
CA GLY A 71 6.91 -0.21 0.46
C GLY A 71 6.43 -0.39 -0.97
N ALA A 72 5.15 -0.10 -1.20
CA ALA A 72 4.50 -0.24 -2.49
C ALA A 72 3.67 1.00 -2.82
N SER A 73 3.43 1.24 -4.10
CA SER A 73 2.59 2.34 -4.59
C SER A 73 1.27 1.81 -5.14
N PRO A 74 0.15 2.52 -4.99
CA PRO A 74 -1.11 2.15 -5.60
C PRO A 74 -0.98 1.96 -7.12
N VAL A 75 -1.63 0.93 -7.65
CA VAL A 75 -1.74 0.74 -9.09
C VAL A 75 -2.76 1.74 -9.63
N VAL A 76 -2.35 2.58 -10.58
CA VAL A 76 -3.23 3.53 -11.27
C VAL A 76 -3.27 3.15 -12.76
N PRO A 77 -4.38 2.57 -13.23
CA PRO A 77 -4.51 2.15 -14.63
C PRO A 77 -4.80 3.35 -15.53
N PRO A 78 -4.50 3.27 -16.83
CA PRO A 78 -4.76 4.36 -17.77
C PRO A 78 -6.23 4.40 -18.22
N ILE A 79 -7.15 4.57 -17.27
CA ILE A 79 -8.58 4.72 -17.51
C ILE A 79 -8.89 6.21 -17.67
N PRO A 80 -9.64 6.64 -18.70
CA PRO A 80 -10.08 8.02 -18.84
C PRO A 80 -10.82 8.53 -17.59
N GLY A 81 -10.38 9.66 -17.02
CA GLY A 81 -10.93 10.24 -15.81
C GLY A 81 -10.40 9.67 -14.51
N ILE A 82 -9.36 8.81 -14.55
CA ILE A 82 -8.79 8.16 -13.35
C ILE A 82 -8.24 9.17 -12.32
N GLU A 83 -7.90 10.37 -12.74
CA GLU A 83 -7.43 11.46 -11.88
C GLU A 83 -8.48 11.93 -10.87
N ARG A 84 -9.75 11.57 -11.06
CA ARG A 84 -10.84 11.79 -10.09
C ARG A 84 -10.84 10.78 -8.95
N ALA A 85 -10.26 9.62 -9.15
CA ALA A 85 -10.22 8.57 -8.14
C ALA A 85 -9.14 8.89 -7.11
N LEU A 86 -9.49 8.76 -5.84
CA LEU A 86 -8.56 8.87 -4.73
C LEU A 86 -7.97 7.50 -4.43
N THR A 87 -6.67 7.46 -4.18
CA THR A 87 -5.97 6.27 -3.70
C THR A 87 -5.76 6.35 -2.19
N LEU A 88 -5.46 5.23 -1.55
CA LEU A 88 -5.20 5.15 -0.14
C LEU A 88 -3.85 4.47 0.13
N ARG A 89 -2.85 5.27 0.54
CA ARG A 89 -1.53 4.77 0.94
C ARG A 89 -0.97 5.51 2.16
N THR A 90 -1.09 6.83 2.20
CA THR A 90 -0.48 7.70 3.20
C THR A 90 -1.54 8.36 4.10
N VAL A 91 -1.10 9.06 5.14
CA VAL A 91 -2.00 9.86 6.01
C VAL A 91 -2.63 10.98 5.18
N GLU A 92 -1.86 11.65 4.32
CA GLU A 92 -2.38 12.72 3.45
C GLU A 92 -3.45 12.20 2.47
N ASP A 93 -3.34 10.94 2.03
CA ASP A 93 -4.38 10.34 1.18
C ASP A 93 -5.67 10.12 1.97
N VAL A 94 -5.55 9.63 3.21
CA VAL A 94 -6.74 9.41 4.04
C VAL A 94 -7.41 10.70 4.45
N GLU A 95 -6.66 11.77 4.68
CA GLU A 95 -7.21 13.10 4.92
C GLU A 95 -8.04 13.61 3.73
N LYS A 96 -7.51 13.45 2.50
CA LYS A 96 -8.25 13.80 1.27
C LYS A 96 -9.57 13.03 1.17
N ILE A 97 -9.53 11.72 1.46
CA ILE A 97 -10.75 10.88 1.45
C ILE A 97 -11.70 11.34 2.57
N ALA A 98 -11.22 11.52 3.80
CA ALA A 98 -12.02 11.96 4.93
C ALA A 98 -12.69 13.32 4.68
N ASN A 99 -11.97 14.27 4.09
CA ASN A 99 -12.51 15.57 3.69
C ASN A 99 -13.65 15.43 2.67
N ARG A 100 -13.51 14.53 1.70
CA ARG A 100 -14.56 14.25 0.71
C ARG A 100 -15.77 13.55 1.35
N VAL A 101 -15.56 12.63 2.27
CA VAL A 101 -16.60 11.94 3.05
C VAL A 101 -17.36 12.95 3.93
N ASN A 102 -16.66 13.87 4.60
CA ASN A 102 -17.25 14.90 5.43
C ASN A 102 -18.08 15.93 4.62
N ALA A 103 -17.79 16.07 3.32
CA ALA A 103 -18.61 16.85 2.39
C ALA A 103 -19.95 16.16 2.02
N LYS A 104 -20.22 14.96 2.57
CA LYS A 104 -21.45 14.16 2.43
C LYS A 104 -21.81 13.87 0.96
N PRO A 105 -20.95 13.14 0.22
CA PRO A 105 -21.28 12.69 -1.13
C PRO A 105 -22.55 11.84 -1.09
N LYS A 106 -23.37 11.91 -2.12
CA LYS A 106 -24.62 11.13 -2.21
C LYS A 106 -24.35 9.66 -2.53
N THR A 107 -23.26 9.40 -3.25
CA THR A 107 -22.85 8.06 -3.70
C THR A 107 -21.34 7.93 -3.73
N ALA A 108 -20.86 6.72 -3.50
CA ALA A 108 -19.46 6.38 -3.64
C ALA A 108 -19.30 5.11 -4.49
N VAL A 109 -18.26 5.10 -5.33
CA VAL A 109 -17.81 3.90 -6.05
C VAL A 109 -16.39 3.57 -5.59
N VAL A 110 -16.20 2.34 -5.11
CA VAL A 110 -14.90 1.77 -4.76
C VAL A 110 -14.49 0.81 -5.87
N ILE A 111 -13.39 1.09 -6.54
CA ILE A 111 -12.85 0.28 -7.63
C ILE A 111 -11.81 -0.67 -7.06
N GLY A 112 -12.13 -1.96 -7.04
CA GLY A 112 -11.34 -3.04 -6.45
C GLY A 112 -11.95 -3.62 -5.19
N GLY A 113 -12.16 -4.93 -5.18
CA GLY A 113 -12.72 -5.73 -4.07
C GLY A 113 -11.67 -6.43 -3.21
N GLY A 114 -10.43 -5.94 -3.18
CA GLY A 114 -9.37 -6.41 -2.28
C GLY A 114 -9.53 -5.91 -0.84
N PHE A 115 -8.56 -6.20 0.04
CA PHE A 115 -8.62 -5.83 1.46
C PHE A 115 -8.91 -4.34 1.67
N ILE A 116 -8.17 -3.45 0.99
CA ILE A 116 -8.35 -2.00 1.11
C ILE A 116 -9.76 -1.59 0.65
N GLY A 117 -10.22 -2.14 -0.49
CA GLY A 117 -11.54 -1.81 -1.03
C GLY A 117 -12.68 -2.25 -0.12
N VAL A 118 -12.59 -3.44 0.45
CA VAL A 118 -13.60 -3.96 1.40
C VAL A 118 -13.63 -3.11 2.67
N GLU A 119 -12.47 -2.81 3.27
CA GLU A 119 -12.39 -1.98 4.48
C GLU A 119 -12.90 -0.54 4.23
N ILE A 120 -12.61 0.04 3.08
CA ILE A 120 -13.14 1.37 2.71
C ILE A 120 -14.65 1.32 2.50
N ALA A 121 -15.17 0.31 1.80
CA ALA A 121 -16.61 0.18 1.56
C ALA A 121 -17.40 0.04 2.87
N GLU A 122 -16.91 -0.78 3.81
CA GLU A 122 -17.45 -0.91 5.15
C GLU A 122 -17.55 0.46 5.85
N ASN A 123 -16.46 1.21 5.84
CA ASN A 123 -16.38 2.50 6.53
C ASN A 123 -17.24 3.59 5.86
N LEU A 124 -17.40 3.57 4.53
CA LEU A 124 -18.30 4.48 3.82
C LEU A 124 -19.76 4.19 4.14
N VAL A 125 -20.16 2.91 4.14
CA VAL A 125 -21.52 2.52 4.54
C VAL A 125 -21.78 2.87 6.00
N HIS A 126 -20.81 2.68 6.90
CA HIS A 126 -20.91 3.10 8.29
C HIS A 126 -21.18 4.62 8.42
N LYS A 127 -20.63 5.43 7.52
CA LYS A 127 -20.93 6.88 7.41
C LYS A 127 -22.27 7.19 6.74
N GLY A 128 -23.04 6.17 6.35
CA GLY A 128 -24.34 6.33 5.68
C GLY A 128 -24.23 6.74 4.21
N ILE A 129 -23.10 6.50 3.55
CA ILE A 129 -22.91 6.80 2.14
C ILE A 129 -23.25 5.55 1.33
N PRO A 130 -24.25 5.59 0.42
CA PRO A 130 -24.53 4.54 -0.53
C PRO A 130 -23.26 4.19 -1.33
N THR A 131 -22.81 2.94 -1.22
CA THR A 131 -21.50 2.52 -1.72
C THR A 131 -21.64 1.33 -2.65
N THR A 132 -21.03 1.44 -3.81
CA THR A 132 -20.92 0.35 -4.81
C THR A 132 -19.43 -0.06 -4.90
N VAL A 133 -19.15 -1.36 -4.82
CA VAL A 133 -17.83 -1.93 -5.11
C VAL A 133 -17.85 -2.56 -6.50
N VAL A 134 -16.88 -2.17 -7.33
CA VAL A 134 -16.68 -2.73 -8.68
C VAL A 134 -15.40 -3.56 -8.66
N GLU A 135 -15.49 -4.84 -8.99
CA GLU A 135 -14.38 -5.78 -9.01
C GLU A 135 -14.31 -6.54 -10.34
N ALA A 136 -13.18 -6.47 -11.01
CA ALA A 136 -12.98 -7.14 -12.31
C ALA A 136 -12.92 -8.68 -12.18
N ALA A 137 -12.50 -9.18 -11.01
CA ALA A 137 -12.55 -10.61 -10.71
C ALA A 137 -14.00 -11.08 -10.37
N PRO A 138 -14.27 -12.39 -10.48
CA PRO A 138 -15.60 -12.93 -10.16
C PRO A 138 -15.91 -12.95 -8.66
N GLN A 139 -14.98 -12.54 -7.79
CA GLN A 139 -15.15 -12.50 -6.34
C GLN A 139 -14.38 -11.36 -5.69
N VAL A 140 -14.80 -10.94 -4.51
CA VAL A 140 -14.01 -10.09 -3.61
C VAL A 140 -12.92 -10.92 -2.93
N LEU A 141 -11.88 -10.25 -2.39
CA LEU A 141 -10.78 -10.90 -1.66
C LEU A 141 -10.18 -12.09 -2.43
N ALA A 142 -9.70 -11.87 -3.64
CA ALA A 142 -9.16 -12.88 -4.54
C ALA A 142 -8.21 -13.94 -3.90
N PRO A 143 -7.46 -13.65 -2.81
CA PRO A 143 -6.66 -14.68 -2.13
C PRO A 143 -7.47 -15.74 -1.36
N LEU A 144 -8.77 -15.54 -1.14
CA LEU A 144 -9.63 -16.52 -0.47
C LEU A 144 -10.19 -17.54 -1.46
N ASP A 145 -10.45 -18.74 -0.96
CA ASP A 145 -11.22 -19.72 -1.72
C ASP A 145 -12.63 -19.16 -2.01
N PRO A 146 -13.26 -19.50 -3.16
CA PRO A 146 -14.55 -18.94 -3.59
C PRO A 146 -15.65 -19.08 -2.54
N GLU A 147 -15.67 -20.19 -1.81
CA GLU A 147 -16.67 -20.46 -0.77
C GLU A 147 -16.51 -19.45 0.38
N MET A 148 -15.29 -19.13 0.78
CA MET A 148 -15.01 -18.16 1.84
C MET A 148 -15.29 -16.72 1.35
N ALA A 149 -14.86 -16.39 0.13
CA ALA A 149 -15.14 -15.09 -0.49
C ALA A 149 -16.63 -14.81 -0.62
N SER A 150 -17.44 -15.87 -0.90
CA SER A 150 -18.89 -15.74 -1.01
C SER A 150 -19.57 -15.32 0.30
N LEU A 151 -19.02 -15.75 1.45
CA LEU A 151 -19.53 -15.33 2.77
C LEU A 151 -19.26 -13.83 3.00
N VAL A 152 -18.08 -13.35 2.60
CA VAL A 152 -17.75 -11.92 2.70
C VAL A 152 -18.65 -11.09 1.76
N ALA A 153 -18.82 -11.51 0.51
CA ALA A 153 -19.68 -10.83 -0.44
C ALA A 153 -21.14 -10.76 0.06
N LYS A 154 -21.64 -11.84 0.64
CA LYS A 154 -22.96 -11.87 1.25
C LYS A 154 -23.09 -10.90 2.42
N GLU A 155 -22.10 -10.86 3.31
CA GLU A 155 -22.10 -9.92 4.43
C GLU A 155 -22.05 -8.47 3.93
N MET A 156 -21.19 -8.14 2.96
CA MET A 156 -21.14 -6.82 2.36
C MET A 156 -22.52 -6.39 1.81
N ALA A 157 -23.20 -7.29 1.09
CA ALA A 157 -24.54 -7.02 0.56
C ALA A 157 -25.58 -6.82 1.68
N LEU A 158 -25.51 -7.60 2.77
CA LEU A 158 -26.40 -7.45 3.94
C LEU A 158 -26.17 -6.11 4.65
N GLN A 159 -24.96 -5.59 4.63
CA GLN A 159 -24.61 -4.28 5.18
C GLN A 159 -24.91 -3.12 4.23
N GLY A 160 -25.44 -3.40 3.04
CA GLY A 160 -25.89 -2.38 2.08
C GLY A 160 -24.85 -1.95 1.06
N VAL A 161 -23.76 -2.72 0.90
CA VAL A 161 -22.82 -2.52 -0.22
C VAL A 161 -23.38 -3.17 -1.48
N GLU A 162 -23.47 -2.40 -2.57
CA GLU A 162 -23.76 -2.93 -3.89
C GLU A 162 -22.49 -3.51 -4.52
N LEU A 163 -22.57 -4.73 -5.10
CA LEU A 163 -21.41 -5.41 -5.68
C LEU A 163 -21.60 -5.61 -7.19
N HIS A 164 -20.66 -5.12 -7.98
CA HIS A 164 -20.49 -5.44 -9.41
C HIS A 164 -19.21 -6.27 -9.55
N LEU A 165 -19.38 -7.58 -9.63
CA LEU A 165 -18.28 -8.55 -9.80
C LEU A 165 -18.17 -8.98 -11.26
N ALA A 166 -16.99 -9.45 -11.66
CA ALA A 166 -16.65 -9.81 -13.04
C ALA A 166 -16.89 -8.65 -14.02
N ASP A 167 -16.77 -7.40 -13.56
CA ASP A 167 -16.92 -6.20 -14.37
C ASP A 167 -15.84 -5.18 -14.02
N GLY A 168 -15.33 -4.51 -15.01
CA GLY A 168 -14.28 -3.50 -14.85
C GLY A 168 -14.82 -2.09 -15.06
N VAL A 169 -13.98 -1.10 -14.75
CA VAL A 169 -14.27 0.30 -15.06
C VAL A 169 -13.69 0.66 -16.42
N SER A 170 -14.48 1.27 -17.28
CA SER A 170 -14.05 1.76 -18.60
C SER A 170 -13.75 3.25 -18.62
N THR A 171 -14.57 4.07 -17.94
CA THR A 171 -14.37 5.54 -17.85
C THR A 171 -14.90 6.08 -16.54
N ILE A 172 -14.35 7.22 -16.11
CA ILE A 172 -14.79 7.97 -14.94
C ILE A 172 -15.10 9.41 -15.37
N ASP A 173 -16.36 9.78 -15.31
CA ASP A 173 -16.81 11.14 -15.62
C ASP A 173 -16.97 12.00 -14.36
N SER A 174 -17.41 13.24 -14.51
CA SER A 174 -17.58 14.19 -13.40
C SER A 174 -18.49 13.68 -12.27
N THR A 175 -19.49 12.86 -12.56
CA THR A 175 -20.49 12.37 -11.60
C THR A 175 -20.83 10.89 -11.76
N THR A 176 -20.18 10.18 -12.67
CA THR A 176 -20.49 8.78 -12.98
C THR A 176 -19.23 7.95 -13.22
N VAL A 177 -19.37 6.65 -13.02
CA VAL A 177 -18.42 5.61 -13.44
C VAL A 177 -19.13 4.71 -14.42
N THR A 178 -18.55 4.50 -15.62
CA THR A 178 -19.06 3.56 -16.63
C THR A 178 -18.26 2.27 -16.55
N LEU A 179 -18.95 1.16 -16.50
CA LEU A 179 -18.38 -0.18 -16.44
C LEU A 179 -18.11 -0.74 -17.86
N THR A 180 -17.33 -1.80 -17.95
CA THR A 180 -17.07 -2.50 -19.22
C THR A 180 -18.31 -3.17 -19.81
N SER A 181 -19.25 -3.56 -18.96
CA SER A 181 -20.60 -4.03 -19.38
C SER A 181 -21.47 -2.96 -20.02
N GLY A 182 -21.10 -1.67 -19.89
CA GLY A 182 -21.91 -0.54 -20.29
C GLY A 182 -22.84 0.01 -19.20
N ALA A 183 -22.86 -0.58 -18.01
CA ALA A 183 -23.59 -0.03 -16.88
C ALA A 183 -22.98 1.31 -16.44
N VAL A 184 -23.83 2.26 -16.02
CA VAL A 184 -23.42 3.59 -15.57
C VAL A 184 -23.84 3.77 -14.11
N LEU A 185 -22.87 3.99 -13.24
CA LEU A 185 -23.06 4.14 -11.80
C LEU A 185 -22.91 5.62 -11.40
N PRO A 186 -23.81 6.19 -10.57
CA PRO A 186 -23.59 7.50 -10.00
C PRO A 186 -22.41 7.47 -9.02
N ALA A 187 -21.53 8.47 -9.09
CA ALA A 187 -20.27 8.49 -8.34
C ALA A 187 -19.82 9.93 -7.99
N ASP A 188 -20.28 10.43 -6.86
CA ASP A 188 -19.77 11.71 -6.31
C ASP A 188 -18.35 11.53 -5.73
N LEU A 189 -18.08 10.35 -5.15
CA LEU A 189 -16.78 9.94 -4.63
C LEU A 189 -16.32 8.66 -5.34
N VAL A 190 -15.08 8.66 -5.82
CA VAL A 190 -14.46 7.46 -6.43
C VAL A 190 -13.17 7.15 -5.68
N ILE A 191 -13.01 5.90 -5.23
CA ILE A 191 -11.82 5.42 -4.55
C ILE A 191 -11.24 4.24 -5.34
N LEU A 192 -9.94 4.30 -5.63
CA LEU A 192 -9.21 3.29 -6.36
C LEU A 192 -8.43 2.39 -5.41
N ALA A 193 -8.77 1.11 -5.38
CA ALA A 193 -8.24 0.10 -4.47
C ALA A 193 -7.90 -1.23 -5.19
N ILE A 194 -7.41 -1.16 -6.45
CA ILE A 194 -7.14 -2.35 -7.30
C ILE A 194 -5.82 -3.05 -7.00
N GLY A 195 -5.14 -2.68 -5.92
CA GLY A 195 -3.89 -3.27 -5.47
C GLY A 195 -2.71 -2.30 -5.52
N VAL A 196 -1.55 -2.84 -5.19
CA VAL A 196 -0.30 -2.11 -5.05
C VAL A 196 0.81 -2.75 -5.88
N ARG A 197 1.81 -1.96 -6.25
CA ARG A 197 3.02 -2.41 -6.94
C ARG A 197 4.24 -2.06 -6.10
N PRO A 198 5.19 -3.01 -5.91
CA PRO A 198 6.45 -2.78 -5.21
C PRO A 198 7.18 -1.53 -5.72
N GLU A 199 7.68 -0.71 -4.79
CA GLU A 199 8.56 0.41 -5.14
C GLU A 199 10.01 -0.09 -5.22
N THR A 200 10.54 -0.20 -6.42
CA THR A 200 11.85 -0.81 -6.68
C THR A 200 12.78 0.06 -7.53
N THR A 201 12.44 1.33 -7.72
CA THR A 201 13.20 2.25 -8.56
C THR A 201 14.65 2.37 -8.11
N LEU A 202 14.89 2.66 -6.84
CA LEU A 202 16.24 2.76 -6.26
C LEU A 202 17.01 1.44 -6.34
N ALA A 203 16.33 0.33 -6.07
CA ALA A 203 16.94 -1.00 -6.12
C ALA A 203 17.40 -1.35 -7.55
N LYS A 204 16.59 -1.06 -8.56
CA LYS A 204 16.95 -1.25 -9.97
C LYS A 204 18.16 -0.41 -10.37
N MET A 205 18.18 0.86 -9.97
CA MET A 205 19.30 1.76 -10.24
C MET A 205 20.59 1.26 -9.57
N ALA A 206 20.49 0.65 -8.40
CA ALA A 206 21.59 0.04 -7.66
C ALA A 206 22.00 -1.36 -8.17
N GLY A 207 21.36 -1.90 -9.21
CA GLY A 207 21.65 -3.23 -9.75
C GLY A 207 21.20 -4.40 -8.85
N ILE A 208 20.25 -4.16 -7.95
CA ILE A 208 19.65 -5.21 -7.12
C ILE A 208 18.71 -6.07 -7.97
N GLU A 209 18.76 -7.38 -7.78
CA GLU A 209 17.90 -8.32 -8.50
C GLU A 209 16.42 -8.09 -8.18
N ILE A 210 15.64 -7.93 -9.23
CA ILE A 210 14.18 -7.80 -9.16
C ILE A 210 13.56 -9.07 -9.72
N GLY A 211 12.60 -9.62 -9.00
CA GLY A 211 11.90 -10.81 -9.41
C GLY A 211 10.81 -10.55 -10.47
N GLU A 212 10.21 -11.63 -10.94
CA GLU A 212 9.21 -11.59 -12.02
C GLU A 212 7.91 -10.86 -11.62
N ARG A 213 7.60 -10.83 -10.32
CA ARG A 213 6.44 -10.13 -9.77
C ARG A 213 6.73 -8.66 -9.47
N GLY A 214 7.97 -8.21 -9.71
CA GLY A 214 8.39 -6.81 -9.60
C GLY A 214 8.97 -6.43 -8.24
N GLY A 215 9.06 -7.33 -7.27
CA GLY A 215 9.69 -7.11 -5.96
C GLY A 215 11.19 -7.38 -5.96
N MET A 216 11.91 -6.84 -4.97
CA MET A 216 13.30 -7.20 -4.73
C MET A 216 13.38 -8.63 -4.21
N ARG A 217 14.14 -9.51 -4.87
CA ARG A 217 14.38 -10.87 -4.36
C ARG A 217 15.25 -10.84 -3.12
N VAL A 218 14.84 -11.56 -2.09
CA VAL A 218 15.60 -11.71 -0.85
C VAL A 218 15.67 -13.18 -0.44
N ASP A 219 16.75 -13.53 0.26
CA ASP A 219 16.90 -14.83 0.90
C ASP A 219 16.09 -14.90 2.22
N GLU A 220 16.17 -16.01 2.94
CA GLU A 220 15.53 -16.23 4.25
C GLU A 220 16.02 -15.24 5.32
N ASN A 221 17.18 -14.63 5.14
CA ASN A 221 17.78 -13.62 5.99
C ASN A 221 17.48 -12.19 5.55
N MET A 222 16.58 -12.00 4.59
CA MET A 222 16.24 -10.70 3.99
C MET A 222 17.39 -10.02 3.24
N ARG A 223 18.45 -10.74 2.85
CA ARG A 223 19.53 -10.22 2.01
C ARG A 223 19.08 -10.20 0.56
N THR A 224 19.44 -9.12 -0.12
CA THR A 224 19.27 -8.99 -1.57
C THR A 224 20.39 -9.70 -2.32
N SER A 225 20.47 -9.52 -3.64
CA SER A 225 21.63 -9.94 -4.47
C SER A 225 22.95 -9.27 -4.05
N ASN A 226 22.91 -8.19 -3.26
CA ASN A 226 24.08 -7.58 -2.65
C ASN A 226 24.12 -7.94 -1.14
N PRO A 227 25.23 -8.54 -0.63
CA PRO A 227 25.32 -9.03 0.77
C PRO A 227 25.30 -7.92 1.83
N ASP A 228 25.49 -6.67 1.45
CA ASP A 228 25.44 -5.52 2.35
C ASP A 228 24.12 -4.76 2.28
N ILE A 229 23.20 -5.17 1.36
CA ILE A 229 21.90 -4.56 1.17
C ILE A 229 20.80 -5.57 1.46
N PHE A 230 19.93 -5.22 2.39
CA PHE A 230 18.74 -5.97 2.80
C PHE A 230 17.49 -5.29 2.26
N ALA A 231 16.41 -6.03 2.11
CA ALA A 231 15.12 -5.45 1.78
C ALA A 231 14.00 -6.12 2.57
N VAL A 232 12.97 -5.34 2.94
CA VAL A 232 11.85 -5.80 3.76
C VAL A 232 10.54 -5.11 3.37
N GLY A 233 9.42 -5.71 3.76
CA GLY A 233 8.07 -5.15 3.58
C GLY A 233 7.48 -5.41 2.19
N ASP A 234 6.58 -4.53 1.75
CA ASP A 234 5.77 -4.73 0.54
C ASP A 234 6.57 -4.70 -0.77
N ALA A 235 7.84 -4.29 -0.70
CA ALA A 235 8.71 -4.20 -1.87
C ALA A 235 9.49 -5.48 -2.19
N VAL A 236 9.33 -6.56 -1.40
CA VAL A 236 10.15 -7.76 -1.55
C VAL A 236 9.39 -8.95 -2.13
N GLU A 237 10.09 -9.77 -2.92
CA GLU A 237 9.70 -11.13 -3.27
C GLU A 237 10.44 -12.11 -2.36
N ILE A 238 9.67 -12.94 -1.66
CA ILE A 238 10.16 -14.02 -0.81
C ILE A 238 9.74 -15.37 -1.38
N LYS A 239 10.45 -16.43 -1.02
CA LYS A 239 9.97 -17.80 -1.26
C LYS A 239 8.91 -18.13 -0.23
N ASP A 240 7.72 -18.50 -0.72
CA ASP A 240 6.66 -19.05 0.12
C ASP A 240 7.13 -20.39 0.71
N PHE A 241 7.01 -20.52 2.02
CA PHE A 241 7.53 -21.69 2.74
C PHE A 241 6.83 -23.00 2.36
N ILE A 242 5.55 -22.93 1.98
CA ILE A 242 4.73 -24.12 1.68
C ILE A 242 4.90 -24.52 0.23
N THR A 243 4.79 -23.57 -0.69
CA THR A 243 4.82 -23.84 -2.13
C THR A 243 6.21 -23.82 -2.73
N GLY A 244 7.16 -23.14 -2.10
CA GLY A 244 8.50 -22.88 -2.64
C GLY A 244 8.53 -21.85 -3.77
N GLU A 245 7.38 -21.30 -4.14
CA GLU A 245 7.23 -20.30 -5.21
C GLU A 245 7.57 -18.89 -4.71
N TRP A 246 8.02 -18.04 -5.63
CA TRP A 246 8.23 -16.63 -5.32
C TRP A 246 6.90 -15.90 -5.18
N ALA A 247 6.74 -15.14 -4.09
CA ALA A 247 5.50 -14.44 -3.76
C ALA A 247 5.74 -13.01 -3.28
N LEU A 248 4.80 -12.12 -3.59
CA LEU A 248 4.64 -10.82 -2.96
C LEU A 248 3.56 -10.95 -1.88
N ILE A 249 3.90 -10.59 -0.66
CA ILE A 249 2.97 -10.64 0.48
C ILE A 249 2.93 -9.26 1.16
N PRO A 250 2.25 -8.27 0.57
CA PRO A 250 2.20 -6.89 1.08
C PRO A 250 1.27 -6.78 2.28
N LEU A 251 1.70 -7.33 3.41
CA LEU A 251 0.97 -7.38 4.68
C LEU A 251 1.86 -6.96 5.85
N ALA A 252 1.27 -6.30 6.84
CA ALA A 252 1.98 -5.77 8.01
C ALA A 252 2.64 -6.86 8.87
N GLY A 253 2.02 -8.04 9.02
CA GLY A 253 2.58 -9.17 9.76
C GLY A 253 3.93 -9.63 9.21
N PRO A 254 4.01 -10.05 7.94
CA PRO A 254 5.28 -10.37 7.27
C PRO A 254 6.28 -9.23 7.33
N ALA A 255 5.89 -7.98 7.02
CA ALA A 255 6.79 -6.83 7.04
C ALA A 255 7.46 -6.63 8.41
N ASN A 256 6.68 -6.75 9.51
CA ASN A 256 7.21 -6.69 10.88
C ASN A 256 8.21 -7.81 11.17
N ARG A 257 7.90 -9.04 10.74
CA ARG A 257 8.80 -10.18 10.94
C ARG A 257 10.09 -10.02 10.14
N GLN A 258 9.99 -9.62 8.90
CA GLN A 258 11.13 -9.35 8.00
C GLN A 258 12.07 -8.28 8.57
N GLY A 259 11.52 -7.18 9.11
CA GLY A 259 12.32 -6.13 9.76
C GLY A 259 13.13 -6.64 10.94
N ARG A 260 12.55 -7.54 11.77
CA ARG A 260 13.26 -8.19 12.88
C ARG A 260 14.36 -9.12 12.39
N ILE A 261 14.05 -9.98 11.41
CA ILE A 261 15.03 -10.90 10.80
C ILE A 261 16.22 -10.11 10.26
N ALA A 262 15.99 -9.08 9.45
CA ALA A 262 17.05 -8.25 8.90
C ALA A 262 17.92 -7.62 10.01
N ALA A 263 17.28 -7.09 11.07
CA ALA A 263 18.00 -6.47 12.19
C ALA A 263 18.85 -7.50 12.98
N ASP A 264 18.31 -8.68 13.26
CA ASP A 264 19.02 -9.74 14.00
C ASP A 264 20.21 -10.25 13.18
N VAL A 265 20.02 -10.51 11.88
CA VAL A 265 21.10 -10.94 10.98
C VAL A 265 22.21 -9.89 10.88
N ILE A 266 21.86 -8.60 10.75
CA ILE A 266 22.84 -7.50 10.72
C ILE A 266 23.61 -7.41 12.03
N ALA A 267 22.94 -7.68 13.15
CA ALA A 267 23.55 -7.70 14.49
C ALA A 267 24.34 -9.00 14.79
N GLY A 268 24.42 -9.95 13.83
CA GLY A 268 25.10 -11.22 14.02
C GLY A 268 24.39 -12.19 14.94
N ARG A 269 23.06 -12.09 15.05
CA ARG A 269 22.21 -13.01 15.82
C ARG A 269 21.56 -14.02 14.89
N ASP A 270 21.26 -15.20 15.43
CA ASP A 270 20.42 -16.18 14.75
C ASP A 270 18.94 -15.68 14.71
N SER A 271 18.29 -15.78 13.56
CA SER A 271 16.94 -15.27 13.31
C SER A 271 15.93 -16.40 13.08
#